data_e3ad7ae679fbc71a44c4ab406926ffaa
#
_entry.id   e3ad7ae679fbc71a44c4ab406926ffaa
#
_cell.length_a   1.000
_cell.length_b   1.000
_cell.length_c   1.000
_cell.angle_alpha   90.00
_cell.angle_beta   90.00
_cell.angle_gamma   90.00
#
_symmetry.space_group_name_H-M   'P 1'
#
loop_
_entity.id
_entity.type
_entity.pdbx_description
1 polymer ?
#
loop_
_entity_poly.entity_id
_entity_poly.type
_entity_poly.pdbx_seq_one_letter_code
_entity_poly.pdbx_strand_id
1 'polypeptide(L)'
;MTYPATWLLLGVLLLSWPGCGSQPELSPALQQEQYSKQRRELVAELRSDGISSQSVLDAMLKVPRHEFVPASYRHQAYQNRPLPIGHDQTISQPYIVAYMTEAAEIASGEKVLEIGTGSGYQAAVLAELAKEVYSIEIIPELADGARAVLNRLGYKNIEVRTGNGYLGWPEKAPFDAIVVTAAPDQVPQALVEQLAVRGKMIVPVGTGFQQMTIITKTESGVIERKTIPVAFVPMVGKPTP
;
A
#
# COMPACT_ATOMS: atom_id res chain seq x y z
N MET A 1 -41.48 -37.09 -72.60
CA MET A 1 -42.02 -36.67 -71.28
C MET A 1 -40.91 -36.02 -70.53
N THR A 2 -40.90 -34.73 -70.56
CA THR A 2 -39.82 -33.89 -70.00
C THR A 2 -40.29 -33.27 -68.68
N TYR A 3 -39.54 -33.48 -67.62
CA TYR A 3 -39.79 -32.85 -66.32
C TYR A 3 -38.86 -31.63 -66.20
N PRO A 4 -39.34 -30.45 -65.78
CA PRO A 4 -38.49 -29.30 -65.53
C PRO A 4 -37.86 -29.33 -64.10
N ALA A 5 -36.56 -29.05 -64.03
CA ALA A 5 -35.82 -28.90 -62.80
C ALA A 5 -36.07 -27.51 -62.20
N THR A 6 -36.66 -27.46 -60.99
CA THR A 6 -36.81 -26.23 -60.22
C THR A 6 -35.58 -26.05 -59.33
N TRP A 7 -34.81 -24.99 -59.54
CA TRP A 7 -33.70 -24.61 -58.68
C TRP A 7 -34.22 -23.75 -57.49
N LEU A 8 -34.14 -24.30 -56.29
CA LEU A 8 -34.36 -23.54 -55.06
C LEU A 8 -33.07 -22.81 -54.70
N LEU A 9 -33.10 -21.50 -54.82
CA LEU A 9 -32.09 -20.60 -54.29
C LEU A 9 -32.25 -20.48 -52.77
N LEU A 10 -31.36 -21.14 -52.02
CA LEU A 10 -31.21 -20.91 -50.58
C LEU A 10 -30.47 -19.59 -50.40
N GLY A 11 -31.20 -18.55 -50.01
CA GLY A 11 -30.64 -17.29 -49.53
C GLY A 11 -29.96 -17.47 -48.18
N VAL A 12 -28.63 -17.41 -48.14
CA VAL A 12 -27.88 -17.34 -46.89
C VAL A 12 -28.05 -15.95 -46.29
N LEU A 13 -28.91 -15.81 -45.29
CA LEU A 13 -28.95 -14.60 -44.47
C LEU A 13 -27.66 -14.54 -43.60
N LEU A 14 -26.71 -13.72 -43.99
CA LEU A 14 -25.60 -13.34 -43.17
C LEU A 14 -26.11 -12.42 -42.02
N LEU A 15 -26.40 -13.02 -40.89
CA LEU A 15 -26.59 -12.30 -39.63
C LEU A 15 -25.24 -11.67 -39.24
N SER A 16 -25.08 -10.37 -39.52
CA SER A 16 -24.00 -9.58 -38.98
C SER A 16 -24.19 -9.48 -37.45
N TRP A 17 -23.33 -10.17 -36.69
CA TRP A 17 -23.23 -9.96 -35.25
C TRP A 17 -22.78 -8.51 -35.01
N PRO A 18 -23.47 -7.77 -34.14
CA PRO A 18 -22.99 -6.45 -33.73
C PRO A 18 -21.65 -6.68 -33.02
N GLY A 19 -20.63 -5.93 -33.53
CA GLY A 19 -19.28 -5.98 -33.00
C GLY A 19 -19.25 -5.83 -31.49
N CYS A 20 -18.20 -6.40 -30.90
CA CYS A 20 -17.82 -6.27 -29.51
C CYS A 20 -17.76 -4.78 -29.15
N GLY A 21 -18.89 -4.23 -28.68
CA GLY A 21 -18.99 -2.88 -28.20
C GLY A 21 -18.16 -2.76 -26.94
N SER A 22 -17.09 -1.95 -26.96
CA SER A 22 -16.44 -1.47 -25.75
C SER A 22 -17.53 -0.96 -24.81
N GLN A 23 -17.56 -1.45 -23.57
CA GLN A 23 -18.48 -0.95 -22.56
C GLN A 23 -18.27 0.57 -22.46
N PRO A 24 -19.33 1.37 -22.40
CA PRO A 24 -19.18 2.82 -22.30
C PRO A 24 -18.39 3.14 -21.03
N GLU A 25 -17.28 3.89 -21.18
CA GLU A 25 -16.53 4.37 -20.04
C GLU A 25 -17.45 5.21 -19.14
N LEU A 26 -17.44 4.91 -17.85
CA LEU A 26 -18.20 5.68 -16.87
C LEU A 26 -17.73 7.14 -16.88
N SER A 27 -18.65 8.07 -16.73
CA SER A 27 -18.27 9.47 -16.56
C SER A 27 -17.34 9.62 -15.33
N PRO A 28 -16.44 10.64 -15.32
CA PRO A 28 -15.52 10.83 -14.18
C PRO A 28 -16.24 10.95 -12.83
N ALA A 29 -17.42 11.55 -12.78
CA ALA A 29 -18.21 11.66 -11.56
C ALA A 29 -18.73 10.29 -11.08
N LEU A 30 -19.25 9.47 -11.98
CA LEU A 30 -19.72 8.11 -11.66
C LEU A 30 -18.55 7.20 -11.23
N GLN A 31 -17.39 7.35 -11.86
CA GLN A 31 -16.19 6.61 -11.49
C GLN A 31 -15.72 6.99 -10.08
N GLN A 32 -15.71 8.27 -9.73
CA GLN A 32 -15.37 8.75 -8.40
C GLN A 32 -16.36 8.26 -7.33
N GLU A 33 -17.65 8.25 -7.63
CA GLU A 33 -18.67 7.70 -6.74
C GLU A 33 -18.46 6.19 -6.51
N GLN A 34 -18.15 5.44 -7.56
CA GLN A 34 -17.83 4.01 -7.48
C GLN A 34 -16.61 3.77 -6.58
N TYR A 35 -15.53 4.53 -6.74
CA TYR A 35 -14.35 4.41 -5.86
C TYR A 35 -14.69 4.75 -4.41
N SER A 36 -15.51 5.75 -4.20
CA SER A 36 -15.96 6.14 -2.85
C SER A 36 -16.79 5.04 -2.18
N LYS A 37 -17.66 4.36 -2.95
CA LYS A 37 -18.43 3.22 -2.47
C LYS A 37 -17.52 2.04 -2.12
N GLN A 38 -16.64 1.63 -3.04
CA GLN A 38 -15.71 0.51 -2.84
C GLN A 38 -14.79 0.75 -1.63
N ARG A 39 -14.35 1.99 -1.41
CA ARG A 39 -13.52 2.36 -0.25
C ARG A 39 -14.30 2.20 1.07
N ARG A 40 -15.57 2.59 1.12
CA ARG A 40 -16.41 2.35 2.31
C ARG A 40 -16.62 0.86 2.58
N GLU A 41 -16.84 0.08 1.53
CA GLU A 41 -17.00 -1.38 1.63
C GLU A 41 -15.72 -2.03 2.18
N LEU A 42 -14.54 -1.65 1.65
CA LEU A 42 -13.26 -2.10 2.15
C LEU A 42 -13.07 -1.74 3.64
N VAL A 43 -13.35 -0.51 4.04
CA VAL A 43 -13.20 -0.10 5.46
C VAL A 43 -14.14 -0.87 6.39
N ALA A 44 -15.34 -1.20 5.92
CA ALA A 44 -16.26 -2.07 6.66
C ALA A 44 -15.71 -3.51 6.81
N GLU A 45 -15.09 -4.05 5.73
CA GLU A 45 -14.38 -5.33 5.76
C GLU A 45 -13.22 -5.30 6.77
N LEU A 46 -12.34 -4.29 6.70
CA LEU A 46 -11.22 -4.13 7.63
C LEU A 46 -11.66 -4.11 9.09
N ARG A 47 -12.78 -3.43 9.39
CA ARG A 47 -13.38 -3.43 10.72
C ARG A 47 -13.85 -4.84 11.12
N SER A 48 -14.49 -5.57 10.25
CA SER A 48 -14.94 -6.96 10.51
C SER A 48 -13.77 -7.92 10.69
N ASP A 49 -12.63 -7.64 10.05
CA ASP A 49 -11.39 -8.42 10.15
C ASP A 49 -10.58 -8.09 11.41
N GLY A 50 -11.08 -7.17 12.26
CA GLY A 50 -10.53 -6.91 13.58
C GLY A 50 -9.74 -5.61 13.73
N ILE A 51 -9.70 -4.74 12.71
CA ILE A 51 -9.15 -3.38 12.87
C ILE A 51 -10.13 -2.55 13.72
N SER A 52 -9.69 -2.16 14.91
CA SER A 52 -10.53 -1.52 15.93
C SER A 52 -10.30 -0.01 16.07
N SER A 53 -9.13 0.48 15.68
CA SER A 53 -8.77 1.89 15.77
C SER A 53 -9.60 2.74 14.80
N GLN A 54 -10.47 3.59 15.35
CA GLN A 54 -11.31 4.46 14.53
C GLN A 54 -10.46 5.44 13.70
N SER A 55 -9.38 5.99 14.26
CA SER A 55 -8.48 6.90 13.54
C SER A 55 -7.81 6.23 12.33
N VAL A 56 -7.42 4.96 12.46
CA VAL A 56 -6.88 4.19 11.33
C VAL A 56 -7.95 3.94 10.27
N LEU A 57 -9.15 3.54 10.65
CA LEU A 57 -10.26 3.33 9.72
C LEU A 57 -10.64 4.63 9.00
N ASP A 58 -10.61 5.77 9.69
CA ASP A 58 -10.88 7.09 9.11
C ASP A 58 -9.77 7.48 8.11
N ALA A 59 -8.50 7.22 8.43
CA ALA A 59 -7.37 7.41 7.51
C ALA A 59 -7.53 6.54 6.25
N MET A 60 -7.85 5.24 6.40
CA MET A 60 -8.11 4.33 5.29
C MET A 60 -9.32 4.77 4.44
N LEU A 61 -10.33 5.38 5.07
CA LEU A 61 -11.49 5.94 4.39
C LEU A 61 -11.15 7.24 3.63
N LYS A 62 -10.22 8.03 4.12
CA LYS A 62 -9.82 9.32 3.52
C LYS A 62 -8.88 9.12 2.34
N VAL A 63 -7.85 8.28 2.47
CA VAL A 63 -6.80 8.12 1.46
C VAL A 63 -7.32 7.39 0.21
N PRO A 64 -7.25 8.00 -1.00
CA PRO A 64 -7.77 7.42 -2.23
C PRO A 64 -6.80 6.38 -2.82
N ARG A 65 -6.85 5.12 -2.35
CA ARG A 65 -5.91 4.06 -2.73
C ARG A 65 -5.75 3.89 -4.25
N HIS A 66 -6.82 4.10 -5.03
CA HIS A 66 -6.80 3.98 -6.49
C HIS A 66 -5.85 4.98 -7.18
N GLU A 67 -5.44 6.06 -6.49
CA GLU A 67 -4.46 7.01 -6.98
C GLU A 67 -3.00 6.52 -6.85
N PHE A 68 -2.79 5.48 -6.03
CA PHE A 68 -1.49 4.90 -5.73
C PHE A 68 -1.22 3.58 -6.49
N VAL A 69 -2.10 3.19 -7.40
CA VAL A 69 -1.95 1.99 -8.23
C VAL A 69 -1.89 2.35 -9.71
N PRO A 70 -1.14 1.57 -10.54
CA PRO A 70 -1.12 1.75 -11.98
C PRO A 70 -2.54 1.69 -12.58
N ALA A 71 -2.78 2.42 -13.67
CA ALA A 71 -4.09 2.53 -14.32
C ALA A 71 -4.73 1.17 -14.61
N SER A 72 -3.93 0.18 -15.03
CA SER A 72 -4.37 -1.20 -15.31
C SER A 72 -4.95 -1.94 -14.10
N TYR A 73 -4.59 -1.52 -12.87
CA TYR A 73 -5.03 -2.16 -11.63
C TYR A 73 -6.03 -1.32 -10.83
N ARG A 74 -6.39 -0.10 -11.28
CA ARG A 74 -7.30 0.80 -10.53
C ARG A 74 -8.65 0.18 -10.21
N HIS A 75 -9.18 -0.65 -11.11
CA HIS A 75 -10.45 -1.35 -10.90
C HIS A 75 -10.41 -2.38 -9.74
N GLN A 76 -9.20 -2.73 -9.27
CA GLN A 76 -8.95 -3.67 -8.17
C GLN A 76 -8.43 -2.96 -6.91
N ALA A 77 -8.29 -1.63 -6.94
CA ALA A 77 -7.62 -0.87 -5.89
C ALA A 77 -8.20 -1.08 -4.48
N TYR A 78 -9.47 -1.41 -4.39
CA TYR A 78 -10.18 -1.60 -3.12
C TYR A 78 -10.43 -3.07 -2.77
N GLN A 79 -9.84 -4.01 -3.51
CA GLN A 79 -9.78 -5.41 -3.10
C GLN A 79 -8.76 -5.56 -1.96
N ASN A 80 -9.09 -6.37 -0.95
CA ASN A 80 -8.21 -6.59 0.21
C ASN A 80 -7.04 -7.55 -0.12
N ARG A 81 -6.20 -7.14 -1.06
CA ARG A 81 -5.02 -7.88 -1.52
C ARG A 81 -3.91 -6.94 -2.02
N PRO A 82 -2.64 -7.41 -2.08
CA PRO A 82 -1.56 -6.67 -2.71
C PRO A 82 -1.77 -6.54 -4.21
N LEU A 83 -1.22 -5.49 -4.82
CA LEU A 83 -1.25 -5.24 -6.27
C LEU A 83 0.14 -4.82 -6.75
N PRO A 84 0.55 -5.19 -7.99
CA PRO A 84 1.84 -4.78 -8.53
C PRO A 84 1.88 -3.26 -8.79
N ILE A 85 3.06 -2.66 -8.51
CA ILE A 85 3.35 -1.24 -8.78
C ILE A 85 4.55 -1.03 -9.71
N GLY A 86 5.07 -2.09 -10.31
CA GLY A 86 6.29 -2.08 -11.11
C GLY A 86 7.53 -2.42 -10.28
N HIS A 87 8.68 -2.57 -10.97
CA HIS A 87 9.98 -2.89 -10.37
C HIS A 87 9.95 -4.11 -9.43
N ASP A 88 9.12 -5.12 -9.73
CA ASP A 88 8.87 -6.30 -8.90
C ASP A 88 8.38 -5.97 -7.47
N GLN A 89 7.82 -4.76 -7.28
CA GLN A 89 7.26 -4.31 -6.02
C GLN A 89 5.72 -4.30 -6.05
N THR A 90 5.14 -4.28 -4.84
CA THR A 90 3.69 -4.27 -4.66
C THR A 90 3.26 -3.18 -3.69
N ILE A 91 2.08 -2.61 -3.91
CA ILE A 91 1.34 -1.93 -2.84
C ILE A 91 0.75 -2.99 -1.91
N SER A 92 1.01 -2.89 -0.62
CA SER A 92 0.60 -3.88 0.38
C SER A 92 -0.93 -4.07 0.42
N GLN A 93 -1.37 -5.26 0.85
CA GLN A 93 -2.78 -5.53 1.15
C GLN A 93 -3.35 -4.49 2.11
N PRO A 94 -4.56 -3.95 1.86
CA PRO A 94 -5.17 -2.95 2.74
C PRO A 94 -5.25 -3.34 4.21
N TYR A 95 -5.57 -4.61 4.50
CA TYR A 95 -5.57 -5.13 5.87
C TYR A 95 -4.19 -4.98 6.54
N ILE A 96 -3.12 -5.31 5.83
CA ILE A 96 -1.75 -5.21 6.37
C ILE A 96 -1.37 -3.74 6.62
N VAL A 97 -1.73 -2.82 5.72
CA VAL A 97 -1.53 -1.38 5.92
C VAL A 97 -2.24 -0.90 7.19
N ALA A 98 -3.52 -1.25 7.34
CA ALA A 98 -4.31 -0.89 8.53
C ALA A 98 -3.74 -1.52 9.80
N TYR A 99 -3.39 -2.81 9.77
CA TYR A 99 -2.82 -3.54 10.89
C TYR A 99 -1.49 -2.92 11.37
N MET A 100 -0.56 -2.63 10.45
CA MET A 100 0.72 -2.02 10.79
C MET A 100 0.53 -0.61 11.37
N THR A 101 -0.39 0.16 10.80
CA THR A 101 -0.71 1.50 11.29
C THR A 101 -1.35 1.47 12.68
N GLU A 102 -2.28 0.54 12.93
CA GLU A 102 -2.91 0.35 14.25
C GLU A 102 -1.88 -0.12 15.29
N ALA A 103 -1.03 -1.09 14.93
CA ALA A 103 0.01 -1.61 15.82
C ALA A 103 1.08 -0.56 16.18
N ALA A 104 1.28 0.44 15.34
CA ALA A 104 2.21 1.55 15.59
C ALA A 104 1.68 2.53 16.64
N GLU A 105 0.37 2.54 16.92
CA GLU A 105 -0.30 3.37 17.94
C GLU A 105 0.06 4.86 17.83
N ILE A 106 0.08 5.38 16.60
CA ILE A 106 0.50 6.76 16.31
C ILE A 106 -0.46 7.78 16.91
N ALA A 107 0.06 8.69 17.72
CA ALA A 107 -0.67 9.85 18.24
C ALA A 107 -0.47 11.10 17.36
N SER A 108 -1.46 12.01 17.41
CA SER A 108 -1.34 13.30 16.71
C SER A 108 -0.21 14.14 17.32
N GLY A 109 0.76 14.51 16.54
CA GLY A 109 1.94 15.24 17.01
C GLY A 109 3.22 14.45 16.91
N GLU A 110 3.14 13.16 16.65
CA GLU A 110 4.27 12.24 16.53
C GLU A 110 4.93 12.28 15.16
N LYS A 111 6.20 11.86 15.15
CA LYS A 111 7.07 11.75 14.00
C LYS A 111 7.28 10.30 13.63
N VAL A 112 6.99 9.93 12.38
CA VAL A 112 7.04 8.57 11.90
C VAL A 112 8.08 8.41 10.80
N LEU A 113 8.83 7.30 10.85
CA LEU A 113 9.67 6.83 9.76
C LEU A 113 9.04 5.64 9.06
N GLU A 114 8.93 5.70 7.75
CA GLU A 114 8.58 4.56 6.90
C GLU A 114 9.82 4.08 6.13
N ILE A 115 10.00 2.77 6.04
CA ILE A 115 11.02 2.13 5.21
C ILE A 115 10.34 1.32 4.12
N GLY A 116 10.54 1.72 2.86
CA GLY A 116 9.88 1.17 1.69
C GLY A 116 8.66 1.99 1.28
N THR A 117 8.88 3.18 0.71
CA THR A 117 7.80 4.08 0.25
C THR A 117 6.89 3.42 -0.79
N GLY A 118 7.49 2.66 -1.71
CA GLY A 118 6.79 2.02 -2.82
C GLY A 118 5.91 2.99 -3.59
N SER A 119 4.59 2.78 -3.56
CA SER A 119 3.61 3.69 -4.17
C SER A 119 3.38 4.99 -3.41
N GLY A 120 3.75 5.07 -2.12
CA GLY A 120 3.43 6.16 -1.20
C GLY A 120 2.10 6.00 -0.44
N TYR A 121 1.40 4.87 -0.62
CA TYR A 121 0.08 4.68 0.02
C TYR A 121 0.17 4.55 1.54
N GLN A 122 1.11 3.74 2.05
CA GLN A 122 1.33 3.61 3.50
C GLN A 122 1.77 4.96 4.10
N ALA A 123 2.68 5.69 3.43
CA ALA A 123 3.07 7.04 3.84
C ALA A 123 1.87 7.98 3.96
N ALA A 124 0.95 7.95 2.97
CA ALA A 124 -0.27 8.76 2.99
C ALA A 124 -1.19 8.40 4.16
N VAL A 125 -1.37 7.10 4.46
CA VAL A 125 -2.17 6.65 5.60
C VAL A 125 -1.54 7.09 6.93
N LEU A 126 -0.22 6.96 7.08
CA LEU A 126 0.51 7.44 8.26
C LEU A 126 0.38 8.96 8.45
N ALA A 127 0.41 9.71 7.36
CA ALA A 127 0.32 11.17 7.38
C ALA A 127 -1.04 11.73 7.82
N GLU A 128 -2.10 10.91 7.75
CA GLU A 128 -3.41 11.27 8.29
C GLU A 128 -3.44 11.24 9.84
N LEU A 129 -2.47 10.58 10.46
CA LEU A 129 -2.38 10.39 11.92
C LEU A 129 -1.20 11.17 12.51
N ALA A 130 -0.05 11.14 11.84
CA ALA A 130 1.20 11.70 12.32
C ALA A 130 1.32 13.21 12.01
N LYS A 131 2.12 13.91 12.80
CA LYS A 131 2.54 15.29 12.51
C LYS A 131 3.48 15.35 11.30
N GLU A 132 4.45 14.44 11.24
CA GLU A 132 5.48 14.37 10.19
C GLU A 132 5.75 12.91 9.83
N VAL A 133 5.84 12.62 8.54
CA VAL A 133 6.22 11.31 8.00
C VAL A 133 7.48 11.46 7.17
N TYR A 134 8.49 10.70 7.51
CA TYR A 134 9.73 10.54 6.74
C TYR A 134 9.69 9.16 6.10
N SER A 135 9.92 9.07 4.79
CA SER A 135 9.84 7.81 4.07
C SER A 135 11.08 7.59 3.21
N ILE A 136 11.63 6.38 3.25
CA ILE A 136 12.84 6.00 2.50
C ILE A 136 12.49 4.93 1.47
N GLU A 137 12.88 5.19 0.23
CA GLU A 137 12.75 4.25 -0.89
C GLU A 137 14.10 4.03 -1.54
N ILE A 138 14.46 2.78 -1.79
CA ILE A 138 15.74 2.46 -2.43
C ILE A 138 15.70 2.56 -3.95
N ILE A 139 14.51 2.40 -4.55
CA ILE A 139 14.27 2.47 -6.00
C ILE A 139 13.92 3.91 -6.38
N PRO A 140 14.81 4.64 -7.09
CA PRO A 140 14.59 6.05 -7.38
C PRO A 140 13.28 6.33 -8.13
N GLU A 141 12.90 5.48 -9.08
CA GLU A 141 11.70 5.64 -9.90
C GLU A 141 10.43 5.53 -9.06
N LEU A 142 10.40 4.64 -8.05
CA LEU A 142 9.28 4.54 -7.11
C LEU A 142 9.24 5.75 -6.18
N ALA A 143 10.40 6.19 -5.67
CA ALA A 143 10.48 7.39 -4.84
C ALA A 143 9.95 8.64 -5.57
N ASP A 144 10.32 8.81 -6.84
CA ASP A 144 9.86 9.93 -7.67
C ASP A 144 8.37 9.83 -7.97
N GLY A 145 7.88 8.64 -8.29
CA GLY A 145 6.46 8.38 -8.49
C GLY A 145 5.62 8.67 -7.24
N ALA A 146 6.09 8.20 -6.08
CA ALA A 146 5.43 8.46 -4.80
C ALA A 146 5.38 9.96 -4.47
N ARG A 147 6.50 10.69 -4.62
CA ARG A 147 6.54 12.16 -4.44
C ARG A 147 5.52 12.87 -5.33
N ALA A 148 5.44 12.48 -6.59
CA ALA A 148 4.51 13.07 -7.55
C ALA A 148 3.04 12.86 -7.11
N VAL A 149 2.67 11.65 -6.71
CA VAL A 149 1.30 11.34 -6.25
C VAL A 149 0.99 12.07 -4.96
N LEU A 150 1.87 12.01 -3.95
CA LEU A 150 1.68 12.65 -2.65
C LEU A 150 1.54 14.18 -2.80
N ASN A 151 2.39 14.81 -3.61
CA ASN A 151 2.28 16.25 -3.89
C ASN A 151 0.97 16.60 -4.60
N ARG A 152 0.54 15.81 -5.58
CA ARG A 152 -0.72 16.01 -6.31
C ARG A 152 -1.94 15.89 -5.38
N LEU A 153 -1.87 14.98 -4.40
CA LEU A 153 -2.92 14.80 -3.39
C LEU A 153 -2.84 15.83 -2.24
N GLY A 154 -1.82 16.70 -2.25
CA GLY A 154 -1.73 17.84 -1.32
C GLY A 154 -1.06 17.54 0.02
N TYR A 155 -0.42 16.38 0.20
CA TYR A 155 0.33 16.06 1.42
C TYR A 155 1.53 17.01 1.58
N LYS A 156 1.62 17.68 2.74
CA LYS A 156 2.69 18.64 3.09
C LYS A 156 3.56 18.16 4.25
N ASN A 157 3.13 17.11 4.94
CA ASN A 157 3.78 16.54 6.11
C ASN A 157 4.50 15.22 5.80
N ILE A 158 4.79 14.94 4.52
CA ILE A 158 5.55 13.77 4.07
C ILE A 158 6.81 14.22 3.36
N GLU A 159 7.96 13.72 3.81
CA GLU A 159 9.25 13.87 3.13
C GLU A 159 9.74 12.51 2.65
N VAL A 160 9.93 12.34 1.35
CA VAL A 160 10.41 11.08 0.74
C VAL A 160 11.86 11.25 0.33
N ARG A 161 12.74 10.33 0.77
CA ARG A 161 14.15 10.27 0.39
C ARG A 161 14.47 8.97 -0.38
N THR A 162 15.25 9.08 -1.44
CA THR A 162 15.87 7.91 -2.06
C THR A 162 17.09 7.50 -1.25
N GLY A 163 17.14 6.24 -0.81
CA GLY A 163 18.25 5.77 0.02
C GLY A 163 18.11 4.35 0.54
N ASN A 164 19.14 3.92 1.28
CA ASN A 164 19.16 2.61 1.91
C ASN A 164 18.38 2.61 3.22
N GLY A 165 17.26 1.91 3.25
CA GLY A 165 16.37 1.82 4.42
C GLY A 165 17.02 1.18 5.66
N TYR A 166 18.03 0.32 5.49
CA TYR A 166 18.76 -0.26 6.63
C TYR A 166 19.43 0.78 7.51
N LEU A 167 19.80 1.93 6.95
CA LEU A 167 20.48 3.02 7.66
C LEU A 167 19.51 3.97 8.39
N GLY A 168 18.21 3.88 8.07
CA GLY A 168 17.22 4.82 8.59
C GLY A 168 17.49 6.25 8.14
N TRP A 169 17.12 7.20 9.00
CA TRP A 169 17.28 8.64 8.76
C TRP A 169 17.81 9.35 10.02
N PRO A 170 19.12 9.20 10.34
CA PRO A 170 19.69 9.69 11.61
C PRO A 170 19.46 11.18 11.86
N GLU A 171 19.49 12.01 10.80
CA GLU A 171 19.35 13.47 10.90
C GLU A 171 17.94 13.90 11.33
N LYS A 172 16.96 12.99 11.23
CA LYS A 172 15.56 13.21 11.61
C LYS A 172 15.16 12.47 12.89
N ALA A 173 16.04 11.58 13.38
CA ALA A 173 15.79 10.84 14.63
C ALA A 173 15.69 11.77 15.85
N PRO A 174 15.05 11.33 16.96
CA PRO A 174 14.35 10.06 17.12
C PRO A 174 12.96 10.06 16.46
N PHE A 175 12.42 8.85 16.19
CA PHE A 175 11.07 8.63 15.67
C PHE A 175 10.19 7.99 16.73
N ASP A 176 8.95 8.45 16.85
CA ASP A 176 7.97 7.89 17.79
C ASP A 176 7.43 6.54 17.28
N ALA A 177 7.32 6.39 15.96
CA ALA A 177 7.03 5.10 15.33
C ALA A 177 7.91 4.89 14.08
N ILE A 178 8.22 3.60 13.80
CA ILE A 178 8.91 3.16 12.57
C ILE A 178 8.08 2.05 11.94
N VAL A 179 7.70 2.20 10.69
CA VAL A 179 6.94 1.20 9.91
C VAL A 179 7.79 0.70 8.76
N VAL A 180 8.15 -0.59 8.78
CA VAL A 180 9.00 -1.21 7.76
C VAL A 180 8.15 -2.06 6.84
N THR A 181 8.07 -1.71 5.55
CA THR A 181 7.19 -2.32 4.55
C THR A 181 7.92 -3.28 3.59
N ALA A 182 9.13 -3.69 3.96
CA ALA A 182 9.91 -4.74 3.31
C ALA A 182 10.52 -5.64 4.40
N ALA A 183 10.76 -6.92 4.11
CA ALA A 183 11.21 -7.88 5.11
C ALA A 183 12.75 -7.97 5.17
N PRO A 184 13.40 -7.47 6.23
CA PRO A 184 14.78 -7.80 6.53
C PRO A 184 14.89 -9.21 7.12
N ASP A 185 16.07 -9.82 6.99
CA ASP A 185 16.38 -11.11 7.62
C ASP A 185 16.36 -11.02 9.15
N GLN A 186 16.79 -9.89 9.67
CA GLN A 186 16.84 -9.55 11.10
C GLN A 186 16.47 -8.08 11.28
N VAL A 187 16.02 -7.72 12.49
CA VAL A 187 15.70 -6.34 12.84
C VAL A 187 16.94 -5.44 12.66
N PRO A 188 16.88 -4.39 11.82
CA PRO A 188 18.03 -3.50 11.61
C PRO A 188 18.33 -2.69 12.87
N GLN A 189 19.53 -2.86 13.43
CA GLN A 189 19.93 -2.19 14.68
C GLN A 189 19.89 -0.66 14.59
N ALA A 190 20.28 -0.09 13.42
CA ALA A 190 20.22 1.34 13.19
C ALA A 190 18.81 1.93 13.33
N LEU A 191 17.77 1.15 12.98
CA LEU A 191 16.38 1.58 13.16
C LEU A 191 15.97 1.54 14.64
N VAL A 192 16.42 0.54 15.39
CA VAL A 192 16.19 0.44 16.84
C VAL A 192 16.83 1.64 17.56
N GLU A 193 18.04 2.03 17.17
CA GLU A 193 18.75 3.18 17.73
C GLU A 193 17.99 4.48 17.49
N GLN A 194 17.38 4.64 16.31
CA GLN A 194 16.61 5.82 15.91
C GLN A 194 15.18 5.86 16.46
N LEU A 195 14.71 4.78 17.09
CA LEU A 195 13.40 4.74 17.74
C LEU A 195 13.45 5.51 19.06
N ALA A 196 12.45 6.33 19.35
CA ALA A 196 12.29 7.01 20.63
C ALA A 196 12.04 6.01 21.77
N VAL A 197 12.39 6.37 23.01
CA VAL A 197 11.97 5.60 24.18
C VAL A 197 10.44 5.59 24.24
N ARG A 198 9.84 4.43 24.43
CA ARG A 198 8.40 4.10 24.33
C ARG A 198 7.87 4.06 22.90
N GLY A 199 8.68 4.41 21.90
CA GLY A 199 8.34 4.29 20.49
C GLY A 199 8.19 2.84 20.04
N LYS A 200 7.46 2.62 18.94
CA LYS A 200 7.19 1.32 18.38
C LYS A 200 7.71 1.18 16.95
N MET A 201 8.33 0.05 16.66
CA MET A 201 8.67 -0.33 15.29
C MET A 201 7.87 -1.57 14.88
N ILE A 202 7.24 -1.49 13.71
CA ILE A 202 6.46 -2.58 13.14
C ILE A 202 7.23 -3.06 11.91
N VAL A 203 7.68 -4.31 11.95
CA VAL A 203 8.60 -4.85 10.93
C VAL A 203 8.29 -6.32 10.62
N PRO A 204 8.13 -6.71 9.33
CA PRO A 204 8.10 -8.12 8.95
C PRO A 204 9.51 -8.68 8.99
N VAL A 205 9.76 -9.73 9.75
CA VAL A 205 11.11 -10.30 9.91
C VAL A 205 11.15 -11.74 9.39
N GLY A 206 12.16 -12.06 8.60
CA GLY A 206 12.48 -13.42 8.18
C GLY A 206 12.71 -13.59 6.68
N THR A 207 13.41 -14.69 6.34
CA THR A 207 13.62 -15.20 4.99
C THR A 207 12.73 -16.43 4.80
N GLY A 208 11.92 -16.48 3.75
CA GLY A 208 11.00 -17.60 3.52
C GLY A 208 9.74 -17.52 4.39
N PHE A 209 9.84 -17.84 5.68
CA PHE A 209 8.75 -17.62 6.64
C PHE A 209 8.95 -16.28 7.37
N GLN A 210 8.01 -15.37 7.20
CA GLN A 210 8.06 -14.03 7.79
C GLN A 210 6.98 -13.87 8.85
N GLN A 211 7.35 -13.24 9.97
CA GLN A 211 6.40 -12.82 11.01
C GLN A 211 6.44 -11.32 11.21
N MET A 212 5.26 -10.73 11.31
CA MET A 212 5.15 -9.35 11.74
C MET A 212 5.60 -9.25 13.19
N THR A 213 6.58 -8.41 13.43
CA THR A 213 7.22 -8.19 14.72
C THR A 213 6.99 -6.76 15.17
N ILE A 214 6.58 -6.60 16.43
CA ILE A 214 6.43 -5.30 17.08
C ILE A 214 7.57 -5.16 18.08
N ILE A 215 8.40 -4.15 17.88
CA ILE A 215 9.49 -3.76 18.79
C ILE A 215 9.04 -2.52 19.57
N THR A 216 9.08 -2.59 20.88
CA THR A 216 8.86 -1.43 21.75
C THR A 216 10.16 -1.07 22.44
N LYS A 217 10.66 0.16 22.25
CA LYS A 217 11.88 0.63 22.92
C LYS A 217 11.58 1.04 24.35
N THR A 218 12.38 0.58 25.29
CA THR A 218 12.32 0.95 26.71
C THR A 218 13.61 1.63 27.14
N GLU A 219 13.66 2.18 28.33
CA GLU A 219 14.88 2.76 28.90
C GLU A 219 16.00 1.74 29.07
N SER A 220 15.65 0.44 29.25
CA SER A 220 16.62 -0.63 29.49
C SER A 220 16.89 -1.52 28.27
N GLY A 221 16.27 -1.26 27.11
CA GLY A 221 16.42 -2.08 25.90
C GLY A 221 15.15 -2.12 25.05
N VAL A 222 14.86 -3.25 24.46
CA VAL A 222 13.67 -3.45 23.61
C VAL A 222 12.84 -4.64 24.09
N ILE A 223 11.53 -4.55 23.89
CA ILE A 223 10.59 -5.66 24.03
C ILE A 223 10.16 -6.05 22.62
N GLU A 224 10.33 -7.31 22.28
CA GLU A 224 9.94 -7.87 20.98
C GLU A 224 8.69 -8.76 21.12
N ARG A 225 7.70 -8.55 20.27
CA ARG A 225 6.49 -9.37 20.19
C ARG A 225 6.21 -9.78 18.75
N LYS A 226 6.32 -11.06 18.46
CA LYS A 226 5.91 -11.64 17.16
C LYS A 226 4.39 -11.80 17.13
N THR A 227 3.79 -11.51 15.98
CA THR A 227 2.33 -11.51 15.84
C THR A 227 1.88 -12.39 14.67
N ILE A 228 1.36 -11.83 13.57
CA ILE A 228 0.79 -12.58 12.46
C ILE A 228 1.84 -13.01 11.44
N PRO A 229 1.67 -14.16 10.76
CA PRO A 229 2.46 -14.51 9.58
C PRO A 229 2.15 -13.54 8.43
N VAL A 230 3.16 -13.19 7.65
CA VAL A 230 3.06 -12.23 6.54
C VAL A 230 3.95 -12.65 5.38
N ALA A 231 3.73 -11.99 4.22
CA ALA A 231 4.58 -12.15 3.04
C ALA A 231 4.87 -10.76 2.44
N PHE A 232 6.08 -10.29 2.64
CA PHE A 232 6.60 -9.05 2.08
C PHE A 232 7.72 -9.32 1.08
N VAL A 233 7.96 -8.37 0.20
CA VAL A 233 9.18 -8.35 -0.60
C VAL A 233 10.40 -8.26 0.32
N PRO A 234 11.53 -8.90 -0.03
CA PRO A 234 12.74 -8.78 0.76
C PRO A 234 13.21 -7.32 0.86
N MET A 235 13.70 -6.93 2.03
CA MET A 235 14.36 -5.64 2.20
C MET A 235 15.72 -5.67 1.49
N VAL A 236 15.91 -4.80 0.51
CA VAL A 236 17.14 -4.71 -0.26
C VAL A 236 18.04 -3.57 0.25
N GLY A 237 19.35 -3.69 0.00
CA GLY A 237 20.38 -2.82 0.55
C GLY A 237 21.34 -3.60 1.44
N LYS A 238 22.19 -2.85 2.16
CA LYS A 238 23.15 -3.44 3.11
C LYS A 238 22.93 -2.85 4.50
N PRO A 239 23.05 -3.64 5.58
CA PRO A 239 22.95 -3.16 6.96
C PRO A 239 24.05 -2.15 7.35
N THR A 240 25.12 -2.13 6.61
CA THR A 240 26.27 -1.21 6.79
C THR A 240 26.46 -0.36 5.55
N PRO A 241 27.01 0.88 5.68
CA PRO A 241 27.37 1.75 4.56
C PRO A 241 28.35 1.09 3.60
#